data_bf67fedf0fe89c0d043510049a4e8d07
#
_entry.id   bf67fedf0fe89c0d043510049a4e8d07
#
_cell.length_a   1.000
_cell.length_b   1.000
_cell.length_c   1.000
_cell.angle_alpha   90.00
_cell.angle_beta   90.00
_cell.angle_gamma   90.00
#
_symmetry.space_group_name_H-M   'P 1'
#
loop_
_entity.id
_entity.type
_entity.pdbx_description
1 polymer ?
#
loop_
_entity_poly.entity_id
_entity_poly.type
_entity_poly.pdbx_seq_one_letter_code
_entity_poly.pdbx_strand_id
1 'polypeptide(L)'
;MKIELLIAEGCPFCREAEQVWRTAVAERQAELRLLDVSHPDGQALTQRLTLNTVPAVLIDGILKGVGVQTLADARQLLNQSRG
;
A
#
# COMPACT_ATOMS: atom_id res chain seq x y z
N MET A 1 10.01 6.29 -6.87
CA MET A 1 9.44 5.11 -6.20
C MET A 1 7.93 5.29 -6.08
N LYS A 2 7.19 4.33 -6.50
CA LYS A 2 5.73 4.39 -6.56
C LYS A 2 5.13 3.42 -5.57
N ILE A 3 4.36 3.95 -4.61
CA ILE A 3 3.70 3.15 -3.59
C ILE A 3 2.22 3.11 -3.90
N GLU A 4 1.65 1.91 -3.98
CA GLU A 4 0.23 1.72 -4.17
C GLU A 4 -0.35 1.01 -2.96
N LEU A 5 -1.40 1.57 -2.39
CA LEU A 5 -2.08 0.99 -1.23
C LEU A 5 -3.49 0.59 -1.63
N LEU A 6 -3.77 -0.70 -1.57
CA LEU A 6 -5.11 -1.22 -1.83
C LEU A 6 -5.97 -1.05 -0.59
N ILE A 7 -7.12 -0.44 -0.77
CA ILE A 7 -8.06 -0.15 0.31
C ILE A 7 -9.47 -0.56 -0.09
N ALA A 8 -10.36 -0.61 0.89
CA ALA A 8 -11.78 -0.85 0.67
C ALA A 8 -12.58 0.10 1.53
N GLU A 9 -13.75 0.47 1.04
CA GLU A 9 -14.68 1.28 1.81
C GLU A 9 -15.13 0.50 3.04
N GLY A 10 -15.24 1.19 4.18
CA GLY A 10 -15.66 0.56 5.43
C GLY A 10 -14.60 -0.24 6.14
N CYS A 11 -13.38 -0.22 5.66
CA CYS A 11 -12.28 -0.95 6.28
C CYS A 11 -11.59 -0.07 7.31
N PRO A 12 -11.69 -0.38 8.62
CA PRO A 12 -11.07 0.48 9.64
C PRO A 12 -9.55 0.45 9.58
N PHE A 13 -8.97 -0.69 9.21
CA PHE A 13 -7.51 -0.84 9.14
C PHE A 13 -6.91 -0.11 7.94
N CYS A 14 -7.71 0.15 6.90
CA CYS A 14 -7.24 0.85 5.71
C CYS A 14 -6.89 2.30 6.03
N ARG A 15 -7.65 2.95 6.90
CA ARG A 15 -7.35 4.33 7.31
C ARG A 15 -6.03 4.40 8.07
N GLU A 16 -5.81 3.47 8.96
CA GLU A 16 -4.58 3.39 9.73
C GLU A 16 -3.38 3.13 8.82
N ALA A 17 -3.51 2.21 7.88
CA ALA A 17 -2.47 1.93 6.90
C ALA A 17 -2.16 3.15 6.04
N GLU A 18 -3.19 3.89 5.64
CA GLU A 18 -3.01 5.10 4.86
C GLU A 18 -2.18 6.13 5.60
N GLN A 19 -2.46 6.34 6.89
CA GLN A 19 -1.71 7.30 7.70
C GLN A 19 -0.23 6.93 7.80
N VAL A 20 0.05 5.65 8.02
CA VAL A 20 1.43 5.16 8.11
C VAL A 20 2.17 5.43 6.79
N TRP A 21 1.56 5.07 5.67
CA TRP A 21 2.22 5.21 4.38
C TRP A 21 2.33 6.65 3.91
N ARG A 22 1.36 7.52 4.25
CA ARG A 22 1.50 8.95 3.96
C ARG A 22 2.71 9.55 4.67
N THR A 23 2.90 9.18 5.94
CA THR A 23 4.06 9.65 6.70
C THR A 23 5.36 9.13 6.10
N ALA A 24 5.41 7.84 5.79
CA ALA A 24 6.62 7.23 5.27
C ALA A 24 7.03 7.80 3.91
N VAL A 25 6.07 8.00 3.00
CA VAL A 25 6.39 8.53 1.66
C VAL A 25 6.79 10.00 1.72
N ALA A 26 6.20 10.77 2.65
CA ALA A 26 6.54 12.19 2.81
C ALA A 26 8.00 12.38 3.19
N GLU A 27 8.57 11.43 3.92
CA GLU A 27 9.96 11.48 4.34
C GLU A 27 10.95 11.22 3.20
N ARG A 28 10.48 10.68 2.08
CA ARG A 28 11.36 10.18 1.03
C ARG A 28 11.02 10.68 -0.36
N GLN A 29 10.08 11.60 -0.49
CA GLN A 29 9.61 12.11 -1.77
C GLN A 29 9.13 11.01 -2.72
N ALA A 30 8.58 9.94 -2.16
CA ALA A 30 7.93 8.89 -2.93
C ALA A 30 6.49 9.27 -3.22
N GLU A 31 5.88 8.61 -4.20
CA GLU A 31 4.47 8.82 -4.52
C GLU A 31 3.61 7.78 -3.83
N LEU A 32 2.49 8.20 -3.27
CA LEU A 32 1.48 7.30 -2.72
C LEU A 32 0.21 7.41 -3.53
N ARG A 33 -0.28 6.26 -4.00
CA ARG A 33 -1.53 6.17 -4.72
C ARG A 33 -2.45 5.20 -3.99
N LEU A 34 -3.67 5.66 -3.69
CA LEU A 34 -4.68 4.82 -3.07
C LEU A 34 -5.53 4.17 -4.16
N LEU A 35 -5.68 2.86 -4.10
CA LEU A 35 -6.47 2.10 -5.06
C LEU A 35 -7.59 1.38 -4.33
N ASP A 36 -8.82 1.79 -4.61
CA ASP A 36 -9.99 1.15 -4.02
C ASP A 36 -10.30 -0.13 -4.79
N VAL A 37 -10.53 -1.23 -4.05
CA VAL A 37 -10.77 -2.54 -4.68
C VAL A 37 -12.08 -2.59 -5.45
N SER A 38 -12.99 -1.62 -5.24
CA SER A 38 -14.22 -1.52 -6.01
C SER A 38 -14.04 -0.80 -7.34
N HIS A 39 -12.90 -0.12 -7.53
CA HIS A 39 -12.60 0.58 -8.78
C HIS A 39 -11.81 -0.33 -9.73
N PRO A 40 -11.87 -0.07 -11.05
CA PRO A 40 -11.23 -0.97 -12.02
C PRO A 40 -9.74 -1.22 -11.78
N ASP A 41 -8.99 -0.18 -11.40
CA ASP A 41 -7.55 -0.31 -11.14
C ASP A 41 -7.28 -1.23 -9.95
N GLY A 42 -8.05 -1.07 -8.87
CA GLY A 42 -7.93 -1.92 -7.69
C GLY A 42 -8.37 -3.34 -7.97
N GLN A 43 -9.46 -3.50 -8.74
CA GLN A 43 -9.94 -4.82 -9.13
C GLN A 43 -8.90 -5.57 -9.96
N ALA A 44 -8.27 -4.88 -10.90
CA ALA A 44 -7.26 -5.50 -11.74
C ALA A 44 -6.08 -6.02 -10.91
N LEU A 45 -5.65 -5.24 -9.92
CA LEU A 45 -4.56 -5.66 -9.03
C LEU A 45 -4.95 -6.84 -8.15
N THR A 46 -6.15 -6.82 -7.57
CA THR A 46 -6.59 -7.92 -6.71
C THR A 46 -6.71 -9.22 -7.49
N GLN A 47 -7.18 -9.15 -8.74
CA GLN A 47 -7.27 -10.32 -9.59
C GLN A 47 -5.90 -10.85 -9.99
N ARG A 48 -5.01 -9.96 -10.41
CA ARG A 48 -3.66 -10.33 -10.84
C ARG A 48 -2.87 -10.98 -9.70
N LEU A 49 -3.02 -10.46 -8.49
CA LEU A 49 -2.26 -10.92 -7.33
C LEU A 49 -3.01 -11.97 -6.50
N THR A 50 -4.24 -12.29 -6.90
CA THR A 50 -5.12 -13.22 -6.18
C THR A 50 -5.27 -12.79 -4.71
N LEU A 51 -5.44 -11.48 -4.51
CA LEU A 51 -5.61 -10.91 -3.17
C LEU A 51 -7.08 -10.88 -2.78
N ASN A 52 -7.34 -11.22 -1.53
CA ASN A 52 -8.69 -11.11 -0.95
C ASN A 52 -8.66 -10.38 0.39
N THR A 53 -7.56 -9.71 0.69
CA THR A 53 -7.35 -9.04 1.98
C THR A 53 -6.89 -7.61 1.73
N VAL A 54 -7.46 -6.66 2.47
CA VAL A 54 -7.05 -5.26 2.49
C VAL A 54 -6.79 -4.86 3.93
N PRO A 55 -5.93 -3.89 4.18
CA PRO A 55 -5.09 -3.16 3.21
C PRO A 55 -3.93 -4.00 2.70
N ALA A 56 -3.41 -3.65 1.52
CA ALA A 56 -2.24 -4.30 0.95
C ALA A 56 -1.39 -3.24 0.26
N VAL A 57 -0.07 -3.34 0.39
CA VAL A 57 0.83 -2.34 -0.15
C VAL A 57 1.74 -2.94 -1.22
N LEU A 58 1.84 -2.22 -2.34
CA LEU A 58 2.75 -2.56 -3.42
C LEU A 58 3.79 -1.45 -3.57
N ILE A 59 5.02 -1.83 -3.83
CA ILE A 59 6.10 -0.89 -4.13
C ILE A 59 6.62 -1.22 -5.52
N ASP A 60 6.50 -0.26 -6.43
CA ASP A 60 6.89 -0.40 -7.84
C ASP A 60 6.29 -1.67 -8.46
N GLY A 61 5.01 -1.92 -8.15
CA GLY A 61 4.25 -3.03 -8.72
C GLY A 61 4.42 -4.36 -8.02
N ILE A 62 5.24 -4.43 -6.98
CA ILE A 62 5.52 -5.67 -6.26
C ILE A 62 4.82 -5.63 -4.90
N LEU A 63 4.06 -6.69 -4.58
CA LEU A 63 3.38 -6.80 -3.30
C LEU A 63 4.41 -6.95 -2.18
N LYS A 64 4.40 -6.00 -1.24
CA LYS A 64 5.37 -5.97 -0.14
C LYS A 64 4.76 -6.24 1.21
N GLY A 65 3.47 -6.05 1.38
CA GLY A 65 2.86 -6.31 2.67
C GLY A 65 1.35 -6.36 2.60
N VAL A 66 0.76 -7.06 3.55
CA VAL A 66 -0.68 -7.17 3.73
C VAL A 66 -0.98 -6.81 5.18
N GLY A 67 -2.08 -6.10 5.40
CA GLY A 67 -2.42 -5.58 6.72
C GLY A 67 -1.73 -4.25 6.98
N VAL A 68 -1.76 -3.82 8.25
CA VAL A 68 -1.18 -2.55 8.65
C VAL A 68 0.29 -2.75 9.04
N GLN A 69 1.18 -1.98 8.45
CA GLN A 69 2.58 -1.93 8.85
C GLN A 69 2.76 -0.86 9.92
N THR A 70 3.74 -1.05 10.81
CA THR A 70 4.19 0.03 11.67
C THR A 70 4.98 1.03 10.81
N LEU A 71 5.16 2.25 11.32
CA LEU A 71 5.98 3.23 10.59
C LEU A 71 7.41 2.73 10.41
N ALA A 72 7.96 2.04 11.41
CA ALA A 72 9.29 1.46 11.30
C ALA A 72 9.36 0.41 10.19
N ASP A 73 8.35 -0.46 10.10
CA ASP A 73 8.28 -1.47 9.04
C ASP A 73 8.14 -0.82 7.66
N ALA A 74 7.32 0.21 7.55
CA ALA A 74 7.14 0.93 6.28
C ALA A 74 8.45 1.56 5.83
N ARG A 75 9.18 2.19 6.74
CA ARG A 75 10.49 2.78 6.45
C ARG A 75 11.47 1.72 5.98
N GLN A 76 11.48 0.57 6.62
CA GLN A 76 12.37 -0.52 6.26
C GLN A 76 12.05 -1.07 4.86
N LEU A 77 10.76 -1.23 4.55
CA LEU A 77 10.34 -1.69 3.23
C LEU A 77 10.77 -0.71 2.14
N LEU A 78 10.65 0.59 2.39
CA LEU A 78 11.12 1.61 1.47
C LEU A 78 12.64 1.55 1.28
N ASN A 79 13.39 1.33 2.35
CA ASN A 79 14.84 1.20 2.28
C ASN A 79 15.26 -0.02 1.45
N GLN A 80 14.59 -1.15 1.65
CA GLN A 80 14.89 -2.38 0.91
C GLN A 80 14.55 -2.27 -0.57
N SER A 81 13.58 -1.43 -0.92
CA SER A 81 13.11 -1.30 -2.29
C SER A 81 13.93 -0.30 -3.12
N ARG A 82 14.93 0.29 -2.53
CA ARG A 82 15.88 1.17 -3.23
C ARG A 82 16.91 0.35 -3.95
N GLY A 83 16.51 -0.31 -4.87
CA GLY A 83 17.40 -1.20 -5.60
C GLY A 83 18.50 -0.57 -6.36
#